data_c02e4481f780cebc4a6413736c3ba72d
#
_entry.id   c02e4481f780cebc4a6413736c3ba72d
#
_cell.length_a   1.000
_cell.length_b   1.000
_cell.length_c   1.000
_cell.angle_alpha   90.00
_cell.angle_beta   90.00
_cell.angle_gamma   90.00
#
_symmetry.space_group_name_H-M   'P 1'
#
loop_
_entity.id
_entity.type
_entity.pdbx_description
1 polymer ?
#
loop_
_entity_poly.entity_id
_entity_poly.type
_entity_poly.pdbx_seq_one_letter_code
_entity_poly.pdbx_strand_id
1 'polypeptide(L)'
;GQEALVEEFVEGREVYVGVMGNNRLQCLPAREMVWGREVPVQARFASYRVKWDEDYRKRWGIRNRFLPPLAKSAQRRLEVTCKEIYRHLQLNGYARIDLRLTADNEFVFIEANPNPMLARDEDFALSARKAGLEYPKLIERIISLAA
;
A
#
# COMPACT_ATOMS: atom_id res chain seq x y z
N GLY A 1 18.22 -19.11 19.71
CA GLY A 1 18.28 -18.05 18.70
C GLY A 1 17.07 -18.12 17.78
N GLN A 2 16.67 -17.01 17.23
CA GLN A 2 15.63 -16.94 16.21
C GLN A 2 16.29 -16.61 14.86
N GLU A 3 15.73 -17.13 13.79
CA GLU A 3 16.11 -16.72 12.44
C GLU A 3 15.76 -15.26 12.22
N ALA A 4 16.57 -14.52 11.49
CA ALA A 4 16.37 -13.13 11.15
C ALA A 4 16.44 -12.96 9.62
N LEU A 5 15.48 -12.26 9.04
CA LEU A 5 15.52 -11.83 7.66
C LEU A 5 16.35 -10.54 7.58
N VAL A 6 17.32 -10.52 6.68
CA VAL A 6 18.14 -9.33 6.40
C VAL A 6 17.97 -8.98 4.93
N GLU A 7 17.53 -7.76 4.67
CA GLU A 7 17.25 -7.26 3.33
C GLU A 7 17.98 -5.93 3.09
N GLU A 8 18.28 -5.62 1.85
CA GLU A 8 18.81 -4.32 1.45
C GLU A 8 17.79 -3.21 1.72
N PHE A 9 18.26 -2.11 2.31
CA PHE A 9 17.44 -0.92 2.45
C PHE A 9 17.37 -0.17 1.13
N VAL A 10 16.20 -0.14 0.52
CA VAL A 10 15.94 0.65 -0.69
C VAL A 10 15.42 2.03 -0.31
N GLU A 11 16.17 3.08 -0.65
CA GLU A 11 15.74 4.45 -0.43
C GLU A 11 14.57 4.82 -1.36
N GLY A 12 13.56 5.50 -0.82
CA GLY A 12 12.40 5.89 -1.61
C GLY A 12 11.16 6.17 -0.75
N ARG A 13 10.05 6.38 -1.44
CA ARG A 13 8.72 6.60 -0.84
C ARG A 13 8.03 5.28 -0.64
N GLU A 14 7.47 5.05 0.53
CA GLU A 14 6.69 3.83 0.79
C GLU A 14 5.26 4.03 0.30
N VAL A 15 4.83 3.19 -0.63
CA VAL A 15 3.58 3.31 -1.39
C VAL A 15 2.73 2.07 -1.19
N TYR A 16 1.44 2.26 -0.96
CA TYR A 16 0.44 1.23 -0.71
C TYR A 16 -0.61 1.25 -1.81
N VAL A 17 -0.84 0.12 -2.46
CA VAL A 17 -1.82 -0.02 -3.54
C VAL A 17 -2.80 -1.12 -3.21
N GLY A 18 -4.06 -0.77 -3.00
CA GLY A 18 -5.14 -1.75 -2.93
C GLY A 18 -5.41 -2.34 -4.31
N VAL A 19 -5.53 -3.65 -4.38
CA VAL A 19 -5.93 -4.38 -5.60
C VAL A 19 -7.16 -5.22 -5.28
N MET A 20 -8.18 -5.18 -6.14
CA MET A 20 -9.43 -5.94 -5.98
C MET A 20 -9.76 -6.70 -7.25
N GLY A 21 -10.31 -7.88 -7.08
CA GLY A 21 -10.86 -8.71 -8.16
C GLY A 21 -10.21 -10.08 -8.23
N ASN A 22 -10.81 -10.95 -9.04
CA ASN A 22 -10.30 -12.29 -9.35
C ASN A 22 -9.79 -12.31 -10.80
N ASN A 23 -10.68 -12.24 -11.79
CA ASN A 23 -10.32 -12.25 -13.21
C ASN A 23 -9.97 -10.83 -13.72
N ARG A 24 -10.76 -9.83 -13.35
CA ARG A 24 -10.55 -8.42 -13.69
C ARG A 24 -10.04 -7.67 -12.47
N LEU A 25 -8.75 -7.36 -12.47
CA LEU A 25 -8.11 -6.65 -11.38
C LEU A 25 -8.25 -5.14 -11.54
N GLN A 26 -8.64 -4.50 -10.45
CA GLN A 26 -8.69 -3.05 -10.30
C GLN A 26 -7.66 -2.63 -9.26
N CYS A 27 -6.73 -1.74 -9.62
CA CYS A 27 -5.90 -1.02 -8.66
C CYS A 27 -6.68 0.19 -8.15
N LEU A 28 -6.67 0.38 -6.85
CA LEU A 28 -7.24 1.56 -6.19
C LEU A 28 -6.20 2.69 -6.18
N PRO A 29 -6.63 3.96 -6.03
CA PRO A 29 -5.72 5.08 -5.86
C PRO A 29 -4.69 4.82 -4.75
N ALA A 30 -3.41 4.97 -5.09
CA ALA A 30 -2.32 4.67 -4.20
C ALA A 30 -2.26 5.64 -3.01
N ARG A 31 -1.83 5.12 -1.87
CA ARG A 31 -1.47 5.87 -0.66
C ARG A 31 0.05 5.86 -0.51
N GLU A 32 0.59 6.84 0.19
CA GLU A 32 1.99 6.85 0.60
C GLU A 32 2.14 7.22 2.06
N MET A 33 3.17 6.68 2.71
CA MET A 33 3.60 7.12 4.01
C MET A 33 4.50 8.34 3.86
N VAL A 34 4.20 9.40 4.61
CA VAL A 34 5.05 10.59 4.72
C VAL A 34 5.59 10.73 6.12
N TRP A 35 6.81 11.22 6.21
CA TRP A 35 7.61 11.32 7.42
C TRP A 35 7.80 12.78 7.82
N GLY A 36 7.86 13.04 9.11
CA GLY A 36 8.28 14.36 9.59
C GLY A 36 9.73 14.66 9.17
N ARG A 37 10.06 15.94 9.12
CA ARG A 37 11.37 16.43 8.62
C ARG A 37 12.55 15.89 9.44
N GLU A 38 12.34 15.61 10.72
CA GLU A 38 13.37 15.19 11.66
C GLU A 38 13.67 13.67 11.59
N VAL A 39 12.88 12.89 10.85
CA VAL A 39 13.11 11.45 10.72
C VAL A 39 14.23 11.21 9.70
N PRO A 40 15.37 10.62 10.13
CA PRO A 40 16.46 10.30 9.21
C PRO A 40 15.99 9.35 8.09
N VAL A 41 16.56 9.50 6.90
CA VAL A 41 16.16 8.68 5.73
C VAL A 41 16.28 7.19 6.02
N GLN A 42 17.36 6.76 6.66
CA GLN A 42 17.64 5.36 7.01
C GLN A 42 16.65 4.78 8.03
N ALA A 43 15.91 5.63 8.75
CA ALA A 43 14.88 5.23 9.70
C ALA A 43 13.46 5.23 9.09
N ARG A 44 13.33 5.59 7.80
CA ARG A 44 12.02 5.69 7.10
C ARG A 44 11.57 4.34 6.57
N PHE A 45 11.20 3.45 7.47
CA PHE A 45 10.58 2.16 7.13
C PHE A 45 9.45 1.84 8.10
N ALA A 46 8.47 1.06 7.66
CA ALA A 46 7.26 0.72 8.42
C ALA A 46 7.56 -0.29 9.55
N SER A 47 8.35 0.12 10.55
CA SER A 47 8.59 -0.67 11.76
C SER A 47 7.29 -0.91 12.54
N TYR A 48 7.31 -1.85 13.48
CA TYR A 48 6.17 -2.11 14.37
C TYR A 48 5.61 -0.84 15.02
N ARG A 49 6.48 0.04 15.55
CA ARG A 49 6.05 1.31 16.17
C ARG A 49 5.41 2.26 15.15
N VAL A 50 5.94 2.30 13.93
CA VAL A 50 5.36 3.11 12.85
C VAL A 50 3.99 2.59 12.44
N LYS A 51 3.76 1.29 12.50
CA LYS A 51 2.46 0.69 12.13
C LYS A 51 1.41 0.82 13.25
N TRP A 52 1.79 0.74 14.53
CA TRP A 52 0.85 0.49 15.63
C TRP A 52 0.91 1.49 16.80
N ASP A 53 1.90 2.37 16.86
CA ASP A 53 2.07 3.34 17.95
C ASP A 53 1.64 4.74 17.47
N GLU A 54 0.39 5.13 17.77
CA GLU A 54 -0.16 6.41 17.35
C GLU A 54 0.61 7.60 17.93
N ASP A 55 1.08 7.51 19.18
CA ASP A 55 1.83 8.60 19.82
C ASP A 55 3.21 8.75 19.18
N TYR A 56 3.83 7.63 18.81
CA TYR A 56 5.05 7.65 18.01
C TYR A 56 4.82 8.31 16.64
N ARG A 57 3.75 7.95 15.95
CA ARG A 57 3.38 8.55 14.65
C ARG A 57 3.14 10.06 14.77
N LYS A 58 2.39 10.49 15.79
CA LYS A 58 2.12 11.92 16.07
C LYS A 58 3.43 12.67 16.35
N ARG A 59 4.26 12.13 17.26
CA ARG A 59 5.55 12.73 17.64
C ARG A 59 6.48 12.96 16.44
N TRP A 60 6.54 12.00 15.52
CA TRP A 60 7.44 12.01 14.37
C TRP A 60 6.78 12.51 13.09
N GLY A 61 5.56 13.04 13.16
CA GLY A 61 4.83 13.59 12.01
C GLY A 61 4.56 12.55 10.91
N ILE A 62 4.42 11.27 11.29
CA ILE A 62 4.20 10.17 10.36
C ILE A 62 2.71 10.07 10.04
N ARG A 63 2.37 10.10 8.76
CA ARG A 63 0.98 9.98 8.32
C ARG A 63 0.90 9.37 6.94
N ASN A 64 -0.25 8.77 6.61
CA ASN A 64 -0.54 8.31 5.26
C ASN A 64 -1.37 9.37 4.52
N ARG A 65 -1.07 9.57 3.24
CA ARG A 65 -1.85 10.43 2.35
C ARG A 65 -2.01 9.78 0.98
N PHE A 66 -2.84 10.33 0.13
CA PHE A 66 -2.87 9.91 -1.27
C PHE A 66 -1.55 10.27 -1.96
N LEU A 67 -1.05 9.30 -2.74
CA LEU A 67 0.12 9.53 -3.59
C LEU A 67 -0.20 10.69 -4.55
N PRO A 68 0.65 11.71 -4.64
CA PRO A 68 0.52 12.74 -5.68
C PRO A 68 0.51 12.12 -7.07
N PRO A 69 -0.16 12.77 -8.04
CA PRO A 69 -0.21 12.25 -9.41
C PRO A 69 1.19 11.95 -9.96
N LEU A 70 1.37 10.75 -10.48
CA LEU A 70 2.56 10.35 -11.22
C LEU A 70 2.41 10.73 -12.70
N ALA A 71 3.53 10.77 -13.43
CA ALA A 71 3.48 10.78 -14.88
C ALA A 71 2.69 9.56 -15.40
N LYS A 72 1.95 9.72 -16.50
CA LYS A 72 1.07 8.65 -17.04
C LYS A 72 1.80 7.31 -17.23
N SER A 73 3.05 7.35 -17.69
CA SER A 73 3.87 6.14 -17.87
C SER A 73 4.20 5.46 -16.54
N ALA A 74 4.55 6.20 -15.49
CA ALA A 74 4.85 5.68 -14.17
C ALA A 74 3.57 5.13 -13.50
N GLN A 75 2.45 5.84 -13.62
CA GLN A 75 1.15 5.36 -13.12
C GLN A 75 0.78 4.01 -13.75
N ARG A 76 0.93 3.90 -15.09
CA ARG A 76 0.66 2.65 -15.79
C ARG A 76 1.59 1.52 -15.34
N ARG A 77 2.89 1.79 -15.15
CA ARG A 77 3.83 0.80 -14.62
C ARG A 77 3.43 0.34 -13.23
N LEU A 78 3.09 1.26 -12.32
CA LEU A 78 2.61 0.92 -10.98
C LEU A 78 1.44 -0.06 -11.02
N GLU A 79 0.42 0.24 -11.84
CA GLU A 79 -0.76 -0.62 -11.96
C GLU A 79 -0.45 -2.00 -12.57
N VAL A 80 0.41 -2.03 -13.58
CA VAL A 80 0.86 -3.30 -14.20
C VAL A 80 1.61 -4.12 -13.18
N THR A 81 2.62 -3.54 -12.53
CA THR A 81 3.43 -4.21 -11.49
C THR A 81 2.56 -4.78 -10.36
N CYS A 82 1.62 -3.99 -9.83
CA CYS A 82 0.73 -4.47 -8.77
C CYS A 82 -0.15 -5.65 -9.22
N LYS A 83 -0.69 -5.60 -10.45
CA LYS A 83 -1.51 -6.68 -11.01
C LYS A 83 -0.69 -7.94 -11.28
N GLU A 84 0.55 -7.81 -11.71
CA GLU A 84 1.47 -8.93 -11.91
C GLU A 84 1.83 -9.59 -10.58
N ILE A 85 2.23 -8.81 -9.57
CA ILE A 85 2.49 -9.32 -8.21
C ILE A 85 1.26 -10.09 -7.69
N TYR A 86 0.07 -9.48 -7.81
CA TYR A 86 -1.19 -10.08 -7.35
C TYR A 86 -1.43 -11.46 -7.99
N ARG A 87 -1.20 -11.59 -9.31
CA ARG A 87 -1.37 -12.85 -10.04
C ARG A 87 -0.28 -13.88 -9.69
N HIS A 88 0.98 -13.47 -9.64
CA HIS A 88 2.10 -14.36 -9.31
C HIS A 88 1.98 -14.94 -7.90
N LEU A 89 1.47 -14.18 -6.95
CA LEU A 89 1.18 -14.63 -5.60
C LEU A 89 -0.16 -15.37 -5.47
N GLN A 90 -0.89 -15.57 -6.58
CA GLN A 90 -2.18 -16.26 -6.62
C GLN A 90 -3.22 -15.65 -5.65
N LEU A 91 -3.15 -14.32 -5.46
CA LEU A 91 -4.10 -13.62 -4.61
C LEU A 91 -5.48 -13.56 -5.29
N ASN A 92 -6.53 -13.52 -4.47
CA ASN A 92 -7.91 -13.38 -4.92
C ASN A 92 -8.70 -12.45 -3.99
N GLY A 93 -9.87 -11.99 -4.45
CA GLY A 93 -10.72 -11.06 -3.70
C GLY A 93 -10.12 -9.68 -3.61
N TYR A 94 -9.26 -9.44 -2.64
CA TYR A 94 -8.59 -8.16 -2.41
C TYR A 94 -7.26 -8.33 -1.68
N ALA A 95 -6.34 -7.41 -1.92
CA ALA A 95 -5.05 -7.37 -1.22
C ALA A 95 -4.47 -5.96 -1.25
N ARG A 96 -3.50 -5.66 -0.39
CA ARG A 96 -2.66 -4.47 -0.45
C ARG A 96 -1.25 -4.86 -0.84
N ILE A 97 -0.73 -4.20 -1.87
CA ILE A 97 0.65 -4.35 -2.31
C ILE A 97 1.44 -3.16 -1.79
N ASP A 98 2.50 -3.43 -1.06
CA ASP A 98 3.38 -2.45 -0.48
C ASP A 98 4.67 -2.40 -1.29
N LEU A 99 5.05 -1.20 -1.73
CA LEU A 99 6.13 -0.95 -2.66
C LEU A 99 7.02 0.19 -2.17
N ARG A 100 8.29 0.19 -2.58
CA ARG A 100 9.16 1.36 -2.50
C ARG A 100 9.26 2.03 -3.87
N LEU A 101 8.86 3.28 -3.95
CA LEU A 101 9.03 4.12 -5.13
C LEU A 101 10.33 4.91 -5.01
N THR A 102 11.32 4.58 -5.82
CA THR A 102 12.64 5.23 -5.83
C THR A 102 12.61 6.60 -6.53
N ALA A 103 13.69 7.37 -6.42
CA ALA A 103 13.85 8.64 -7.11
C ALA A 103 13.83 8.48 -8.64
N ASP A 104 14.28 7.33 -9.16
CA ASP A 104 14.28 7.00 -10.59
C ASP A 104 12.94 6.45 -11.08
N ASN A 105 11.91 6.54 -10.25
CA ASN A 105 10.56 6.00 -10.51
C ASN A 105 10.49 4.49 -10.71
N GLU A 106 11.40 3.74 -10.11
CA GLU A 106 11.31 2.29 -10.03
C GLU A 106 10.41 1.87 -8.84
N PHE A 107 9.68 0.76 -9.03
CA PHE A 107 8.82 0.19 -8.01
C PHE A 107 9.43 -1.10 -7.49
N VAL A 108 9.99 -1.06 -6.28
CA VAL A 108 10.56 -2.23 -5.61
C VAL A 108 9.50 -2.84 -4.70
N PHE A 109 9.20 -4.11 -4.88
CA PHE A 109 8.23 -4.84 -4.07
C PHE A 109 8.76 -5.06 -2.65
N ILE A 110 7.92 -4.82 -1.65
CA ILE A 110 8.21 -5.05 -0.23
C ILE A 110 7.41 -6.26 0.25
N GLU A 111 6.09 -6.12 0.29
CA GLU A 111 5.20 -7.18 0.77
C GLU A 111 3.83 -7.11 0.11
N ALA A 112 3.08 -8.21 0.16
CA ALA A 112 1.67 -8.25 -0.18
C ALA A 112 0.87 -8.72 1.03
N ASN A 113 -0.14 -7.94 1.41
CA ASN A 113 -1.04 -8.28 2.49
C ASN A 113 -2.38 -8.75 1.91
N PRO A 114 -2.71 -10.06 2.00
CA PRO A 114 -3.97 -10.60 1.47
C PRO A 114 -5.20 -10.28 2.36
N ASN A 115 -4.97 -9.70 3.54
CA ASN A 115 -6.04 -9.31 4.46
C ASN A 115 -5.75 -7.92 5.08
N PRO A 116 -5.69 -6.86 4.25
CA PRO A 116 -5.46 -5.50 4.76
C PRO A 116 -6.64 -5.04 5.62
N MET A 117 -6.35 -4.14 6.55
CA MET A 117 -7.38 -3.56 7.42
C MET A 117 -8.47 -2.86 6.62
N LEU A 118 -9.74 -3.17 6.92
CA LEU A 118 -10.91 -2.66 6.20
C LEU A 118 -11.70 -1.60 6.98
N ALA A 119 -11.21 -1.10 8.13
CA ALA A 119 -11.92 -0.02 8.83
C ALA A 119 -12.14 1.20 7.92
N ARG A 120 -13.21 1.98 8.16
CA ARG A 120 -13.66 3.05 7.24
C ARG A 120 -12.62 4.13 6.97
N ASP A 121 -11.75 4.38 7.92
CA ASP A 121 -10.71 5.40 7.95
C ASP A 121 -9.32 4.85 7.60
N GLU A 122 -9.23 3.56 7.30
CA GLU A 122 -7.99 2.92 6.90
C GLU A 122 -7.71 3.02 5.40
N ASP A 123 -6.46 2.87 5.04
CA ASP A 123 -5.94 3.14 3.70
C ASP A 123 -6.71 2.44 2.57
N PHE A 124 -7.11 1.16 2.77
CA PHE A 124 -7.82 0.41 1.74
C PHE A 124 -9.23 1.00 1.48
N ALA A 125 -9.99 1.27 2.55
CA ALA A 125 -11.33 1.84 2.45
C ALA A 125 -11.30 3.29 1.92
N LEU A 126 -10.32 4.09 2.35
CA LEU A 126 -10.10 5.44 1.84
C LEU A 126 -9.78 5.43 0.34
N SER A 127 -8.95 4.50 -0.12
CA SER A 127 -8.62 4.33 -1.53
C SER A 127 -9.83 3.89 -2.36
N ALA A 128 -10.65 2.96 -1.84
CA ALA A 128 -11.88 2.55 -2.47
C ALA A 128 -12.87 3.73 -2.63
N ARG A 129 -13.05 4.51 -1.57
CA ARG A 129 -13.90 5.73 -1.60
C ARG A 129 -13.37 6.75 -2.61
N LYS A 130 -12.07 6.97 -2.68
CA LYS A 130 -11.45 7.86 -3.69
C LYS A 130 -11.69 7.37 -5.13
N ALA A 131 -11.84 6.06 -5.31
CA ALA A 131 -12.21 5.45 -6.60
C ALA A 131 -13.73 5.46 -6.86
N GLY A 132 -14.54 6.10 -6.01
CA GLY A 132 -16.01 6.16 -6.14
C GLY A 132 -16.73 4.95 -5.55
N LEU A 133 -16.06 4.08 -4.81
CA LEU A 133 -16.66 2.91 -4.16
C LEU A 133 -16.85 3.19 -2.67
N GLU A 134 -18.03 3.62 -2.29
CA GLU A 134 -18.42 3.91 -0.91
C GLU A 134 -18.34 2.65 -0.03
N TYR A 135 -18.11 2.84 1.27
CA TYR A 135 -17.81 1.76 2.20
C TYR A 135 -18.81 0.58 2.20
N PRO A 136 -20.15 0.79 2.23
CA PRO A 136 -21.08 -0.34 2.14
C PRO A 136 -20.89 -1.15 0.85
N LYS A 137 -20.69 -0.45 -0.28
CA LYS A 137 -20.45 -1.09 -1.58
C LYS A 137 -19.09 -1.78 -1.68
N LEU A 138 -18.08 -1.27 -0.97
CA LEU A 138 -16.79 -1.95 -0.83
C LEU A 138 -16.98 -3.31 -0.15
N ILE A 139 -17.69 -3.36 0.97
CA ILE A 139 -17.93 -4.61 1.71
C ILE A 139 -18.78 -5.59 0.87
N GLU A 140 -19.87 -5.12 0.26
CA GLU A 140 -20.68 -5.95 -0.66
C GLU A 140 -19.83 -6.56 -1.78
N ARG A 141 -18.93 -5.76 -2.37
CA ARG A 141 -18.04 -6.22 -3.45
C ARG A 141 -17.04 -7.26 -2.96
N ILE A 142 -16.44 -7.06 -1.77
CA ILE A 142 -15.51 -8.04 -1.18
C ILE A 142 -16.23 -9.37 -0.96
N ILE A 143 -17.43 -9.35 -0.39
CA ILE A 143 -18.26 -10.55 -0.19
C ILE A 143 -18.53 -11.24 -1.54
N SER A 144 -18.92 -10.48 -2.57
CA SER A 144 -19.21 -11.04 -3.89
C SER A 144 -17.98 -11.63 -4.62
N LEU A 145 -16.77 -11.23 -4.25
CA LEU A 145 -15.53 -11.79 -4.79
C LEU A 145 -15.12 -13.09 -4.09
N ALA A 146 -15.66 -13.36 -2.91
CA ALA A 146 -15.41 -14.59 -2.15
C ALA A 146 -16.39 -15.73 -2.53
N ALA A 147 -17.48 -15.43 -3.23
CA ALA A 147 -18.45 -16.39 -3.74
C ALA A 147 -17.99 -16.96 -5.09
#